data_9bc08118e8dff800662c6e915daa6e1e
#
_entry.id   9bc08118e8dff800662c6e915daa6e1e
#
_cell.length_a   1.000
_cell.length_b   1.000
_cell.length_c   1.000
_cell.angle_alpha   90.00
_cell.angle_beta   90.00
_cell.angle_gamma   90.00
#
_symmetry.space_group_name_H-M   'P 1'
#
loop_
_entity.id
_entity.type
_entity.pdbx_description
1 polymer ?
#
loop_
_entity_poly.entity_id
_entity_poly.type
_entity_poly.pdbx_seq_one_letter_code
_entity_poly.pdbx_strand_id
1 'polypeptide(L)'
;MTRTAVVVGGGIVGLAVARSVQRRDPGTPVVVLEKEPTVGAHQSGHNSGVVHSGLYYRPGSLKARFAVEGGTALREYCAEKGIPLDVPGKLVVATTEAELPQLDRLYRNGRENGVPVRHLTLAEVAEREPHLRVKGALAVDSTGRVDFKLVAAALADDVRAAGGEIRTGVTVTAVENAGTIRVRTTDDVIMADRVAVCAGLHSDRIARASGLEPGVRILPFRGEYSELVPEREHLVKGLVYPVPDPDLPFLGVHLTRGLDGTVHLGPNAVPALAREGYSWGTIVPRDVWESVTYRGSWRLGRRYARTGVQEIARSLTGRALVKEARRMLPELQVSDVRRSGAGVRAQAVTREGKLVDDFLFLRDGRALHVLNAPSPAATASLVIGNRIAEELCLDAQR
;
A
#
# COMPACT_ATOMS: atom_id res chain seq x y z
N MET A 1 21.85 -17.43 26.18
CA MET A 1 21.91 -16.12 25.51
C MET A 1 20.49 -15.76 25.07
N THR A 2 19.97 -14.60 25.43
CA THR A 2 18.66 -14.11 25.01
C THR A 2 18.68 -13.87 23.50
N ARG A 3 17.80 -14.54 22.76
CA ARG A 3 17.72 -14.44 21.29
C ARG A 3 17.03 -13.11 20.91
N THR A 4 17.76 -12.14 20.39
CA THR A 4 17.23 -10.83 20.02
C THR A 4 16.70 -10.85 18.58
N ALA A 5 15.47 -10.39 18.39
CA ALA A 5 14.89 -10.14 17.07
C ALA A 5 14.93 -8.64 16.73
N VAL A 6 15.46 -8.30 15.56
CA VAL A 6 15.48 -6.91 15.08
C VAL A 6 14.54 -6.76 13.89
N VAL A 7 13.73 -5.72 13.91
CA VAL A 7 12.85 -5.34 12.80
C VAL A 7 13.30 -3.98 12.25
N VAL A 8 13.65 -3.94 10.98
CA VAL A 8 14.07 -2.73 10.28
C VAL A 8 12.87 -2.08 9.60
N GLY A 9 12.50 -0.90 10.04
CA GLY A 9 11.36 -0.10 9.57
C GLY A 9 10.16 -0.13 10.53
N GLY A 10 9.81 1.04 11.06
CA GLY A 10 8.65 1.29 11.91
C GLY A 10 7.36 1.60 11.13
N GLY A 11 7.25 1.13 9.91
CA GLY A 11 6.00 1.13 9.15
C GLY A 11 5.03 0.05 9.62
N ILE A 12 3.79 0.08 9.14
CA ILE A 12 2.72 -0.82 9.57
C ILE A 12 3.08 -2.32 9.43
N VAL A 13 3.83 -2.69 8.38
CA VAL A 13 4.28 -4.07 8.18
C VAL A 13 5.34 -4.46 9.22
N GLY A 14 6.35 -3.61 9.46
CA GLY A 14 7.39 -3.89 10.45
C GLY A 14 6.83 -3.98 11.87
N LEU A 15 5.94 -3.06 12.24
CA LEU A 15 5.27 -3.09 13.55
C LEU A 15 4.41 -4.36 13.74
N ALA A 16 3.69 -4.78 12.68
CA ALA A 16 2.93 -6.03 12.70
C ALA A 16 3.84 -7.26 12.83
N VAL A 17 5.03 -7.25 12.18
CA VAL A 17 6.04 -8.31 12.36
C VAL A 17 6.55 -8.34 13.80
N ALA A 18 6.94 -7.20 14.35
CA ALA A 18 7.45 -7.10 15.72
C ALA A 18 6.45 -7.65 16.75
N ARG A 19 5.19 -7.20 16.67
CA ARG A 19 4.09 -7.71 17.48
C ARG A 19 3.90 -9.22 17.31
N SER A 20 3.95 -9.72 16.09
CA SER A 20 3.74 -11.15 15.80
C SER A 20 4.89 -12.02 16.31
N VAL A 21 6.13 -11.54 16.27
CA VAL A 21 7.30 -12.23 16.87
C VAL A 21 7.12 -12.35 18.37
N GLN A 22 6.75 -11.27 19.07
CA GLN A 22 6.52 -11.29 20.51
C GLN A 22 5.39 -12.23 20.93
N ARG A 23 4.32 -12.30 20.12
CA ARG A 23 3.19 -13.22 20.41
C ARG A 23 3.54 -14.69 20.21
N ARG A 24 4.42 -14.99 19.24
CA ARG A 24 4.84 -16.38 18.93
C ARG A 24 5.96 -16.89 19.84
N ASP A 25 6.82 -15.99 20.27
CA ASP A 25 7.98 -16.29 21.10
C ASP A 25 8.08 -15.27 22.25
N PRO A 26 7.17 -15.41 23.26
CA PRO A 26 7.15 -14.54 24.42
C PRO A 26 8.49 -14.62 25.17
N GLY A 27 9.05 -13.46 25.52
CA GLY A 27 10.35 -13.37 26.18
C GLY A 27 11.52 -13.14 25.21
N THR A 28 11.33 -13.24 23.90
CA THR A 28 12.32 -12.74 22.93
C THR A 28 12.35 -11.20 22.98
N PRO A 29 13.51 -10.58 23.24
CA PRO A 29 13.67 -9.13 23.07
C PRO A 29 13.46 -8.76 21.60
N VAL A 30 12.56 -7.79 21.36
CA VAL A 30 12.28 -7.27 20.01
C VAL A 30 12.68 -5.80 19.96
N VAL A 31 13.49 -5.43 18.97
CA VAL A 31 13.91 -4.05 18.71
C VAL A 31 13.47 -3.64 17.32
N VAL A 32 12.67 -2.60 17.23
CA VAL A 32 12.28 -1.96 15.95
C VAL A 32 13.17 -0.75 15.72
N LEU A 33 13.79 -0.68 14.53
CA LEU A 33 14.65 0.44 14.13
C LEU A 33 13.95 1.25 13.05
N GLU A 34 13.65 2.52 13.34
CA GLU A 34 12.99 3.44 12.41
C GLU A 34 13.86 4.68 12.19
N LYS A 35 14.06 5.06 10.92
CA LYS A 35 14.89 6.21 10.56
C LYS A 35 14.24 7.57 10.86
N GLU A 36 12.91 7.61 10.84
CA GLU A 36 12.16 8.83 11.13
C GLU A 36 11.98 9.05 12.64
N PRO A 37 11.65 10.27 13.07
CA PRO A 37 11.36 10.55 14.48
C PRO A 37 10.06 9.90 14.97
N THR A 38 9.20 9.45 14.06
CA THR A 38 7.91 8.82 14.37
C THR A 38 7.68 7.57 13.51
N VAL A 39 6.94 6.60 14.06
CA VAL A 39 6.51 5.42 13.31
C VAL A 39 5.45 5.78 12.26
N GLY A 40 5.37 4.99 11.20
CA GLY A 40 4.34 5.15 10.17
C GLY A 40 4.46 6.41 9.30
N ALA A 41 5.58 7.11 9.34
CA ALA A 41 5.78 8.40 8.69
C ALA A 41 5.63 8.41 7.17
N HIS A 42 5.89 7.28 6.51
CA HIS A 42 5.86 7.18 5.04
C HIS A 42 4.58 6.52 4.51
N GLN A 43 4.67 5.45 3.71
CA GLN A 43 3.52 4.81 3.04
C GLN A 43 2.37 4.44 3.99
N SER A 44 2.69 4.10 5.25
CA SER A 44 1.69 3.78 6.27
C SER A 44 0.83 4.99 6.66
N GLY A 45 1.38 6.19 6.59
CA GLY A 45 0.70 7.45 6.89
C GLY A 45 0.23 8.22 5.65
N HIS A 46 0.59 7.79 4.44
CA HIS A 46 0.31 8.48 3.17
C HIS A 46 -0.36 7.52 2.18
N ASN A 47 -1.61 7.18 2.43
CA ASN A 47 -2.42 6.25 1.64
C ASN A 47 -3.89 6.68 1.63
N SER A 48 -4.74 5.91 0.93
CA SER A 48 -6.18 6.22 0.78
C SER A 48 -7.05 5.87 1.99
N GLY A 49 -6.50 5.25 3.02
CA GLY A 49 -7.28 4.77 4.16
C GLY A 49 -8.24 3.61 3.87
N VAL A 50 -8.21 3.04 2.68
CA VAL A 50 -9.17 2.00 2.25
C VAL A 50 -8.75 0.63 2.77
N VAL A 51 -9.67 -0.05 3.45
CA VAL A 51 -9.58 -1.46 3.82
C VAL A 51 -10.08 -2.29 2.64
N HIS A 52 -9.14 -2.84 1.88
CA HIS A 52 -9.42 -3.55 0.62
C HIS A 52 -10.06 -4.91 0.85
N SER A 53 -11.03 -5.26 -0.02
CA SER A 53 -11.79 -6.51 0.05
C SER A 53 -11.16 -7.70 -0.69
N GLY A 54 -10.20 -7.47 -1.61
CA GLY A 54 -9.61 -8.53 -2.44
C GLY A 54 -10.23 -8.70 -3.84
N LEU A 55 -11.22 -7.87 -4.21
CA LEU A 55 -11.97 -8.00 -5.47
C LEU A 55 -11.08 -8.00 -6.74
N TYR A 56 -10.09 -7.10 -6.80
CA TYR A 56 -9.30 -6.86 -8.01
C TYR A 56 -8.17 -7.86 -8.23
N TYR A 57 -7.83 -8.66 -7.23
CA TYR A 57 -6.63 -9.48 -7.26
C TYR A 57 -6.90 -10.82 -7.94
N ARG A 58 -5.88 -11.31 -8.63
CA ARG A 58 -5.95 -12.60 -9.32
C ARG A 58 -6.24 -13.71 -8.30
N PRO A 59 -7.25 -14.52 -8.52
CA PRO A 59 -7.54 -15.69 -7.69
C PRO A 59 -6.29 -16.56 -7.46
N GLY A 60 -6.12 -17.05 -6.23
CA GLY A 60 -4.97 -17.84 -5.81
C GLY A 60 -3.67 -17.07 -5.53
N SER A 61 -3.61 -15.75 -5.81
CA SER A 61 -2.45 -14.92 -5.46
C SER A 61 -2.35 -14.65 -3.95
N LEU A 62 -1.15 -14.34 -3.47
CA LEU A 62 -0.96 -13.91 -2.08
C LEU A 62 -1.75 -12.64 -1.79
N LYS A 63 -1.79 -11.70 -2.73
CA LYS A 63 -2.58 -10.47 -2.62
C LYS A 63 -4.07 -10.74 -2.38
N ALA A 64 -4.66 -11.67 -3.13
CA ALA A 64 -6.08 -12.01 -2.98
C ALA A 64 -6.35 -12.58 -1.58
N ARG A 65 -5.58 -13.60 -1.20
CA ARG A 65 -5.73 -14.26 0.10
C ARG A 65 -5.49 -13.30 1.26
N PHE A 66 -4.37 -12.57 1.24
CA PHE A 66 -4.00 -11.66 2.32
C PHE A 66 -4.93 -10.45 2.42
N ALA A 67 -5.56 -10.02 1.32
CA ALA A 67 -6.56 -8.95 1.37
C ALA A 67 -7.83 -9.39 2.12
N VAL A 68 -8.32 -10.59 1.83
CA VAL A 68 -9.54 -11.12 2.47
C VAL A 68 -9.29 -11.40 3.94
N GLU A 69 -8.26 -12.20 4.24
CA GLU A 69 -7.86 -12.55 5.61
C GLU A 69 -7.48 -11.30 6.42
N GLY A 70 -6.68 -10.41 5.82
CA GLY A 70 -6.21 -9.19 6.45
C GLY A 70 -7.32 -8.18 6.72
N GLY A 71 -8.28 -8.06 5.82
CA GLY A 71 -9.44 -7.19 6.03
C GLY A 71 -10.27 -7.62 7.25
N THR A 72 -10.42 -8.93 7.48
CA THR A 72 -11.08 -9.47 8.67
C THR A 72 -10.25 -9.21 9.93
N ALA A 73 -8.98 -9.62 9.92
CA ALA A 73 -8.09 -9.42 11.06
C ALA A 73 -7.93 -7.94 11.46
N LEU A 74 -7.89 -7.05 10.46
CA LEU A 74 -7.79 -5.61 10.71
C LEU A 74 -9.05 -5.05 11.38
N ARG A 75 -10.25 -5.48 10.95
CA ARG A 75 -11.51 -5.05 11.59
C ARG A 75 -11.57 -5.50 13.04
N GLU A 76 -11.22 -6.76 13.32
CA GLU A 76 -11.16 -7.31 14.68
C GLU A 76 -10.16 -6.52 15.54
N TYR A 77 -8.98 -6.25 15.00
CA TYR A 77 -7.94 -5.47 15.69
C TYR A 77 -8.38 -4.04 15.98
N CYS A 78 -9.00 -3.37 15.01
CA CYS A 78 -9.51 -2.00 15.22
C CYS A 78 -10.61 -1.97 16.27
N ALA A 79 -11.50 -2.96 16.29
CA ALA A 79 -12.54 -3.08 17.32
C ALA A 79 -11.92 -3.33 18.71
N GLU A 80 -10.92 -4.22 18.82
CA GLU A 80 -10.19 -4.48 20.08
C GLU A 80 -9.52 -3.20 20.63
N LYS A 81 -8.94 -2.39 19.73
CA LYS A 81 -8.17 -1.19 20.10
C LYS A 81 -9.00 0.10 20.15
N GLY A 82 -10.30 0.04 19.85
CA GLY A 82 -11.14 1.24 19.77
C GLY A 82 -10.75 2.19 18.64
N ILE A 83 -10.12 1.69 17.57
CA ILE A 83 -9.74 2.49 16.41
C ILE A 83 -10.98 2.67 15.51
N PRO A 84 -11.37 3.91 15.18
CA PRO A 84 -12.47 4.17 14.26
C PRO A 84 -12.25 3.49 12.91
N LEU A 85 -13.12 2.56 12.57
CA LEU A 85 -13.17 1.88 11.28
C LEU A 85 -14.62 1.82 10.83
N ASP A 86 -14.89 2.24 9.61
CA ASP A 86 -16.21 2.22 9.01
C ASP A 86 -16.21 1.28 7.80
N VAL A 87 -17.34 0.61 7.53
CA VAL A 87 -17.51 -0.35 6.44
C VAL A 87 -18.70 0.08 5.55
N PRO A 88 -18.60 1.18 4.82
CA PRO A 88 -19.69 1.68 3.97
C PRO A 88 -19.89 0.81 2.72
N GLY A 89 -18.98 -0.11 2.46
CA GLY A 89 -18.90 -0.81 1.19
C GLY A 89 -18.28 0.06 0.09
N LYS A 90 -18.24 -0.51 -1.12
CA LYS A 90 -17.70 0.14 -2.32
C LYS A 90 -18.55 -0.18 -3.53
N LEU A 91 -18.75 0.79 -4.42
CA LEU A 91 -19.26 0.57 -5.76
C LEU A 91 -18.11 0.46 -6.76
N VAL A 92 -18.15 -0.57 -7.61
CA VAL A 92 -17.32 -0.65 -8.82
C VAL A 92 -18.22 -0.45 -10.02
N VAL A 93 -17.96 0.57 -10.82
CA VAL A 93 -18.89 1.05 -11.82
C VAL A 93 -18.35 0.99 -13.24
N ALA A 94 -19.17 0.52 -14.18
CA ALA A 94 -18.95 0.64 -15.60
C ALA A 94 -19.68 1.90 -16.11
N THR A 95 -18.94 2.75 -16.81
CA THR A 95 -19.48 4.02 -17.37
C THR A 95 -19.89 3.88 -18.84
N THR A 96 -19.45 2.82 -19.50
CA THR A 96 -19.75 2.48 -20.89
C THR A 96 -20.16 1.02 -21.03
N GLU A 97 -20.88 0.68 -22.09
CA GLU A 97 -21.25 -0.71 -22.42
C GLU A 97 -20.00 -1.59 -22.64
N ALA A 98 -18.92 -1.03 -23.18
CA ALA A 98 -17.67 -1.74 -23.42
C ALA A 98 -16.97 -2.19 -22.12
N GLU A 99 -17.28 -1.60 -20.99
CA GLU A 99 -16.72 -1.94 -19.67
C GLU A 99 -17.50 -3.08 -18.97
N LEU A 100 -18.73 -3.41 -19.40
CA LEU A 100 -19.56 -4.43 -18.77
C LEU A 100 -18.91 -5.82 -18.73
N PRO A 101 -18.26 -6.33 -19.80
CA PRO A 101 -17.59 -7.62 -19.75
C PRO A 101 -16.48 -7.68 -18.70
N GLN A 102 -15.78 -6.58 -18.46
CA GLN A 102 -14.75 -6.49 -17.42
C GLN A 102 -15.37 -6.42 -16.02
N LEU A 103 -16.52 -5.75 -15.86
CA LEU A 103 -17.29 -5.75 -14.62
C LEU A 103 -17.70 -7.18 -14.25
N ASP A 104 -18.20 -7.98 -15.21
CA ASP A 104 -18.57 -9.39 -15.01
C ASP A 104 -17.35 -10.27 -14.67
N ARG A 105 -16.18 -9.97 -15.24
CA ARG A 105 -14.93 -10.65 -14.88
C ARG A 105 -14.58 -10.38 -13.42
N LEU A 106 -14.69 -9.14 -12.98
CA LEU A 106 -14.46 -8.77 -11.58
C LEU A 106 -15.43 -9.46 -10.63
N TYR A 107 -16.70 -9.57 -11.02
CA TYR A 107 -17.69 -10.33 -10.25
C TYR A 107 -17.24 -11.78 -10.05
N ARG A 108 -16.84 -12.48 -11.12
CA ARG A 108 -16.34 -13.86 -11.03
C ARG A 108 -15.10 -13.98 -10.16
N ASN A 109 -14.10 -13.10 -10.36
CA ASN A 109 -12.88 -13.07 -9.55
C ASN A 109 -13.19 -12.84 -8.06
N GLY A 110 -14.11 -11.91 -7.77
CA GLY A 110 -14.54 -11.63 -6.40
C GLY A 110 -15.17 -12.85 -5.74
N ARG A 111 -16.06 -13.55 -6.45
CA ARG A 111 -16.68 -14.79 -5.96
C ARG A 111 -15.64 -15.87 -5.70
N GLU A 112 -14.68 -16.05 -6.60
CA GLU A 112 -13.60 -17.03 -6.46
C GLU A 112 -12.67 -16.70 -5.28
N ASN A 113 -12.43 -15.40 -5.02
CA ASN A 113 -11.66 -14.94 -3.86
C ASN A 113 -12.46 -14.97 -2.55
N GLY A 114 -13.73 -15.38 -2.54
CA GLY A 114 -14.58 -15.37 -1.36
C GLY A 114 -15.06 -13.98 -0.93
N VAL A 115 -14.99 -12.99 -1.82
CA VAL A 115 -15.43 -11.62 -1.55
C VAL A 115 -16.95 -11.54 -1.71
N PRO A 116 -17.71 -11.00 -0.72
CA PRO A 116 -19.13 -10.69 -0.88
C PRO A 116 -19.31 -9.60 -1.93
N VAL A 117 -19.69 -9.99 -3.12
CA VAL A 117 -19.91 -9.09 -4.27
C VAL A 117 -21.23 -9.42 -4.95
N ARG A 118 -21.97 -8.40 -5.34
CA ARG A 118 -23.23 -8.55 -6.10
C ARG A 118 -23.40 -7.47 -7.15
N HIS A 119 -24.10 -7.82 -8.22
CA HIS A 119 -24.55 -6.82 -9.19
C HIS A 119 -25.62 -5.92 -8.58
N LEU A 120 -25.62 -4.65 -8.98
CA LEU A 120 -26.65 -3.70 -8.65
C LEU A 120 -27.49 -3.35 -9.88
N THR A 121 -28.78 -3.17 -9.69
CA THR A 121 -29.63 -2.49 -10.65
C THR A 121 -29.29 -0.99 -10.66
N LEU A 122 -29.62 -0.30 -11.77
CA LEU A 122 -29.40 1.14 -11.86
C LEU A 122 -30.23 1.92 -10.81
N ALA A 123 -31.39 1.39 -10.40
CA ALA A 123 -32.19 1.95 -9.32
C ALA A 123 -31.45 1.89 -7.97
N GLU A 124 -30.87 0.73 -7.64
CA GLU A 124 -30.07 0.59 -6.40
C GLU A 124 -28.81 1.48 -6.41
N VAL A 125 -28.21 1.69 -7.59
CA VAL A 125 -27.09 2.65 -7.72
C VAL A 125 -27.58 4.07 -7.44
N ALA A 126 -28.69 4.48 -8.03
CA ALA A 126 -29.25 5.83 -7.83
C ALA A 126 -29.67 6.09 -6.38
N GLU A 127 -30.12 5.07 -5.65
CA GLU A 127 -30.43 5.18 -4.23
C GLU A 127 -29.16 5.40 -3.38
N ARG A 128 -28.11 4.62 -3.65
CA ARG A 128 -26.84 4.72 -2.92
C ARG A 128 -26.04 5.97 -3.27
N GLU A 129 -25.93 6.26 -4.58
CA GLU A 129 -25.10 7.33 -5.14
C GLU A 129 -25.90 8.08 -6.24
N PRO A 130 -26.79 9.01 -5.87
CA PRO A 130 -27.77 9.60 -6.78
C PRO A 130 -27.16 10.45 -7.90
N HIS A 131 -25.94 10.95 -7.71
CA HIS A 131 -25.25 11.80 -8.68
C HIS A 131 -24.45 11.01 -9.72
N LEU A 132 -24.30 9.68 -9.56
CA LEU A 132 -23.57 8.87 -10.52
C LEU A 132 -24.38 8.62 -11.80
N ARG A 133 -23.64 8.51 -12.91
CA ARG A 133 -24.17 8.05 -14.20
C ARG A 133 -23.34 6.88 -14.69
N VAL A 134 -23.95 5.68 -14.69
CA VAL A 134 -23.27 4.41 -14.95
C VAL A 134 -24.12 3.52 -15.84
N LYS A 135 -23.51 2.48 -16.43
CA LYS A 135 -24.14 1.43 -17.24
C LYS A 135 -24.33 0.13 -16.46
N GLY A 136 -23.52 -0.07 -15.42
CA GLY A 136 -23.61 -1.22 -14.52
C GLY A 136 -22.73 -1.00 -13.30
N ALA A 137 -23.00 -1.72 -12.23
CA ALA A 137 -22.23 -1.62 -11.01
C ALA A 137 -22.19 -2.94 -10.22
N LEU A 138 -21.10 -3.11 -9.47
CA LEU A 138 -20.98 -4.11 -8.41
C LEU A 138 -20.95 -3.42 -7.05
N ALA A 139 -21.66 -3.98 -6.08
CA ALA A 139 -21.48 -3.65 -4.67
C ALA A 139 -20.50 -4.62 -4.03
N VAL A 140 -19.57 -4.10 -3.23
CA VAL A 140 -18.61 -4.85 -2.44
C VAL A 140 -18.73 -4.38 -0.99
N ASP A 141 -19.65 -5.00 -0.27
CA ASP A 141 -20.08 -4.51 1.04
C ASP A 141 -19.01 -4.70 2.14
N SER A 142 -17.95 -5.50 1.89
CA SER A 142 -16.84 -5.73 2.82
C SER A 142 -15.71 -4.69 2.75
N THR A 143 -15.78 -3.70 1.87
CA THR A 143 -14.78 -2.63 1.77
C THR A 143 -14.99 -1.60 2.88
N GLY A 144 -13.94 -1.31 3.62
CA GLY A 144 -13.97 -0.34 4.72
C GLY A 144 -13.01 0.83 4.53
N ARG A 145 -12.96 1.69 5.54
CA ARG A 145 -12.02 2.81 5.64
C ARG A 145 -11.53 2.97 7.08
N VAL A 146 -10.26 3.32 7.23
CA VAL A 146 -9.58 3.49 8.52
C VAL A 146 -8.42 4.47 8.35
N ASP A 147 -8.04 5.17 9.41
CA ASP A 147 -6.76 5.86 9.45
C ASP A 147 -5.65 4.88 9.82
N PHE A 148 -4.81 4.50 8.85
CA PHE A 148 -3.69 3.59 9.08
C PHE A 148 -2.58 4.19 9.97
N LYS A 149 -2.56 5.51 10.23
CA LYS A 149 -1.67 6.10 11.23
C LYS A 149 -2.06 5.64 12.62
N LEU A 150 -3.36 5.62 12.92
CA LEU A 150 -3.88 5.12 14.21
C LEU A 150 -3.58 3.63 14.37
N VAL A 151 -3.72 2.84 13.30
CA VAL A 151 -3.38 1.42 13.33
C VAL A 151 -1.88 1.22 13.60
N ALA A 152 -1.00 1.98 12.93
CA ALA A 152 0.43 1.90 13.16
C ALA A 152 0.82 2.32 14.59
N ALA A 153 0.20 3.36 15.12
CA ALA A 153 0.40 3.80 16.50
C ALA A 153 -0.01 2.71 17.51
N ALA A 154 -1.20 2.11 17.34
CA ALA A 154 -1.66 1.04 18.21
C ALA A 154 -0.76 -0.21 18.15
N LEU A 155 -0.27 -0.57 16.96
CA LEU A 155 0.72 -1.65 16.82
C LEU A 155 2.03 -1.34 17.54
N ALA A 156 2.50 -0.09 17.49
CA ALA A 156 3.67 0.35 18.22
C ALA A 156 3.47 0.27 19.73
N ASP A 157 2.28 0.63 20.21
CA ASP A 157 1.93 0.53 21.64
C ASP A 157 1.84 -0.95 22.08
N ASP A 158 1.30 -1.84 21.24
CA ASP A 158 1.34 -3.28 21.51
C ASP A 158 2.77 -3.80 21.65
N VAL A 159 3.67 -3.39 20.74
CA VAL A 159 5.09 -3.77 20.80
C VAL A 159 5.74 -3.31 22.10
N ARG A 160 5.50 -2.08 22.52
CA ARG A 160 6.04 -1.51 23.79
C ARG A 160 5.43 -2.22 25.02
N ALA A 161 4.12 -2.44 25.01
CA ALA A 161 3.42 -3.11 26.11
C ALA A 161 3.91 -4.55 26.32
N ALA A 162 4.34 -5.22 25.25
CA ALA A 162 4.96 -6.54 25.30
C ALA A 162 6.47 -6.50 25.62
N GLY A 163 7.02 -5.37 26.06
CA GLY A 163 8.44 -5.22 26.42
C GLY A 163 9.38 -5.02 25.24
N GLY A 164 8.88 -4.74 24.05
CA GLY A 164 9.70 -4.41 22.89
C GLY A 164 10.17 -2.96 22.88
N GLU A 165 11.31 -2.72 22.26
CA GLU A 165 11.90 -1.40 22.10
C GLU A 165 11.67 -0.87 20.70
N ILE A 166 11.32 0.41 20.55
CA ILE A 166 11.23 1.12 19.28
C ILE A 166 12.21 2.28 19.31
N ARG A 167 13.28 2.18 18.51
CA ARG A 167 14.30 3.22 18.35
C ARG A 167 14.01 4.00 17.08
N THR A 168 13.61 5.24 17.24
CA THR A 168 13.42 6.21 16.16
C THR A 168 14.68 7.02 15.91
N GLY A 169 14.81 7.64 14.73
CA GLY A 169 16.01 8.35 14.31
C GLY A 169 17.20 7.44 13.97
N VAL A 170 16.99 6.12 13.83
CA VAL A 170 18.04 5.13 13.57
C VAL A 170 17.98 4.62 12.15
N THR A 171 18.91 5.06 11.31
CA THR A 171 19.00 4.63 9.90
C THR A 171 19.82 3.36 9.75
N VAL A 172 19.17 2.26 9.35
CA VAL A 172 19.85 1.02 8.99
C VAL A 172 20.41 1.12 7.57
N THR A 173 21.66 0.73 7.39
CA THR A 173 22.39 0.80 6.11
C THR A 173 22.59 -0.56 5.47
N ALA A 174 22.79 -1.62 6.24
CA ALA A 174 22.96 -2.99 5.77
C ALA A 174 22.63 -4.02 6.87
N VAL A 175 22.41 -5.26 6.47
CA VAL A 175 22.23 -6.41 7.36
C VAL A 175 23.23 -7.48 6.90
N GLU A 176 24.24 -7.79 7.70
CA GLU A 176 25.28 -8.76 7.39
C GLU A 176 25.02 -10.06 8.14
N ASN A 177 24.85 -11.15 7.42
CA ASN A 177 24.59 -12.47 7.98
C ASN A 177 25.85 -13.36 7.87
N ALA A 178 26.70 -13.31 8.89
CA ALA A 178 27.94 -14.07 8.96
C ALA A 178 28.01 -14.92 10.28
N GLY A 179 27.01 -15.78 10.48
CA GLY A 179 26.84 -16.55 11.70
C GLY A 179 25.97 -15.82 12.74
N THR A 180 26.44 -14.75 13.32
CA THR A 180 25.62 -13.78 14.06
C THR A 180 25.25 -12.64 13.11
N ILE A 181 23.98 -12.21 13.12
CA ILE A 181 23.53 -11.13 12.22
C ILE A 181 23.96 -9.78 12.80
N ARG A 182 24.61 -8.97 11.97
CA ARG A 182 25.00 -7.60 12.30
C ARG A 182 24.13 -6.62 11.52
N VAL A 183 23.30 -5.86 12.21
CA VAL A 183 22.49 -4.79 11.64
C VAL A 183 23.31 -3.51 11.74
N ARG A 184 23.83 -3.03 10.60
CA ARG A 184 24.60 -1.78 10.53
C ARG A 184 23.66 -0.60 10.47
N THR A 185 23.88 0.35 11.34
CA THR A 185 23.24 1.68 11.29
C THR A 185 24.25 2.73 10.81
N THR A 186 23.85 4.00 10.75
CA THR A 186 24.77 5.11 10.50
C THR A 186 25.82 5.27 11.59
N ASP A 187 25.48 4.92 12.84
CA ASP A 187 26.27 5.29 14.02
C ASP A 187 26.79 4.08 14.80
N ASP A 188 26.17 2.88 14.61
CA ASP A 188 26.47 1.71 15.44
C ASP A 188 26.21 0.40 14.69
N VAL A 189 26.53 -0.74 15.34
CA VAL A 189 26.23 -2.10 14.88
C VAL A 189 25.44 -2.84 15.95
N ILE A 190 24.23 -3.25 15.62
CA ILE A 190 23.33 -3.97 16.53
C ILE A 190 23.41 -5.46 16.20
N MET A 191 23.70 -6.28 17.21
CA MET A 191 23.76 -7.73 17.07
C MET A 191 22.36 -8.31 17.18
N ALA A 192 22.01 -9.24 16.30
CA ALA A 192 20.72 -9.90 16.26
C ALA A 192 20.83 -11.39 15.95
N ASP A 193 19.89 -12.18 16.44
CA ASP A 193 19.75 -13.59 16.10
C ASP A 193 18.85 -13.80 14.89
N ARG A 194 17.89 -12.92 14.70
CA ARG A 194 16.96 -12.92 13.56
C ARG A 194 16.56 -11.50 13.17
N VAL A 195 16.38 -11.26 11.89
CA VAL A 195 16.08 -9.91 11.37
C VAL A 195 14.96 -9.96 10.35
N ALA A 196 13.96 -9.06 10.50
CA ALA A 196 13.00 -8.74 9.45
C ALA A 196 13.32 -7.36 8.87
N VAL A 197 13.57 -7.28 7.57
CA VAL A 197 13.82 -6.00 6.88
C VAL A 197 12.54 -5.55 6.18
N CYS A 198 11.82 -4.60 6.79
CA CYS A 198 10.55 -4.03 6.33
C CYS A 198 10.74 -2.57 5.90
N ALA A 199 11.78 -2.30 5.10
CA ALA A 199 12.26 -0.95 4.80
C ALA A 199 11.49 -0.22 3.68
N GLY A 200 10.36 -0.77 3.22
CA GLY A 200 9.45 -0.12 2.26
C GLY A 200 10.16 0.42 1.02
N LEU A 201 10.15 1.74 0.85
CA LEU A 201 10.81 2.44 -0.28
C LEU A 201 12.32 2.16 -0.40
N HIS A 202 12.99 1.72 0.67
CA HIS A 202 14.44 1.46 0.70
C HIS A 202 14.82 -0.03 0.71
N SER A 203 13.85 -0.95 0.60
CA SER A 203 14.06 -2.40 0.73
C SER A 203 15.14 -2.95 -0.21
N ASP A 204 15.12 -2.56 -1.49
CA ASP A 204 16.12 -2.99 -2.48
C ASP A 204 17.52 -2.45 -2.20
N ARG A 205 17.63 -1.26 -1.58
CA ARG A 205 18.92 -0.65 -1.20
C ARG A 205 19.57 -1.41 -0.07
N ILE A 206 18.80 -1.69 0.98
CA ILE A 206 19.31 -2.45 2.13
C ILE A 206 19.69 -3.85 1.69
N ALA A 207 18.87 -4.55 0.90
CA ALA A 207 19.21 -5.88 0.40
C ALA A 207 20.54 -5.88 -0.39
N ARG A 208 20.73 -4.93 -1.30
CA ARG A 208 21.98 -4.80 -2.08
C ARG A 208 23.18 -4.43 -1.20
N ALA A 209 23.01 -3.54 -0.24
CA ALA A 209 24.06 -3.17 0.71
C ALA A 209 24.44 -4.33 1.64
N SER A 210 23.53 -5.29 1.83
CA SER A 210 23.74 -6.55 2.54
C SER A 210 24.42 -7.63 1.68
N GLY A 211 24.85 -7.33 0.46
CA GLY A 211 25.48 -8.28 -0.47
C GLY A 211 24.51 -9.17 -1.23
N LEU A 212 23.21 -8.90 -1.17
CA LEU A 212 22.19 -9.70 -1.84
C LEU A 212 21.84 -9.16 -3.23
N GLU A 213 21.39 -10.06 -4.10
CA GLU A 213 20.86 -9.71 -5.43
C GLU A 213 19.31 -9.80 -5.41
N PRO A 214 18.61 -8.69 -5.14
CA PRO A 214 17.15 -8.72 -4.99
C PRO A 214 16.39 -9.00 -6.30
N GLY A 215 17.06 -8.96 -7.46
CA GLY A 215 16.43 -9.13 -8.78
C GLY A 215 15.50 -8.01 -9.22
N VAL A 216 15.24 -7.07 -8.35
CA VAL A 216 14.34 -5.93 -8.58
C VAL A 216 14.98 -4.62 -8.09
N ARG A 217 14.45 -3.49 -8.58
CA ARG A 217 14.63 -2.16 -7.97
C ARG A 217 13.31 -1.53 -7.64
N ILE A 218 13.28 -0.79 -6.54
CA ILE A 218 12.13 0.03 -6.19
C ILE A 218 12.20 1.34 -6.97
N LEU A 219 11.19 1.55 -7.81
CA LEU A 219 10.96 2.82 -8.47
C LEU A 219 9.83 3.55 -7.73
N PRO A 220 10.06 4.79 -7.29
CA PRO A 220 9.03 5.55 -6.60
C PRO A 220 7.99 6.10 -7.58
N PHE A 221 6.71 5.82 -7.33
CA PHE A 221 5.59 6.42 -8.05
C PHE A 221 4.75 7.24 -7.08
N ARG A 222 4.67 8.55 -7.35
CA ARG A 222 3.83 9.44 -6.57
C ARG A 222 2.40 9.37 -7.07
N GLY A 223 1.48 9.15 -6.15
CA GLY A 223 0.06 9.27 -6.34
C GLY A 223 -0.42 10.56 -5.68
N GLU A 224 -0.86 11.52 -6.48
CA GLU A 224 -1.38 12.79 -6.01
C GLU A 224 -2.87 12.69 -5.82
N TYR A 225 -3.34 13.18 -4.69
CA TYR A 225 -4.76 13.28 -4.39
C TYR A 225 -5.26 14.70 -4.66
N SER A 226 -6.47 14.77 -5.10
CA SER A 226 -7.30 15.98 -5.07
C SER A 226 -8.50 15.73 -4.17
N GLU A 227 -9.14 16.78 -3.70
CA GLU A 227 -10.33 16.67 -2.87
C GLU A 227 -11.41 17.60 -3.36
N LEU A 228 -12.68 17.28 -3.11
CA LEU A 228 -13.79 18.17 -3.37
C LEU A 228 -13.76 19.33 -2.38
N VAL A 229 -14.21 20.50 -2.83
CA VAL A 229 -14.55 21.59 -1.92
C VAL A 229 -15.72 21.17 -1.03
N PRO A 230 -15.83 21.67 0.22
CA PRO A 230 -16.84 21.21 1.18
C PRO A 230 -18.29 21.30 0.64
N GLU A 231 -18.58 22.33 -0.16
CA GLU A 231 -19.91 22.56 -0.74
C GLU A 231 -20.33 21.47 -1.73
N ARG A 232 -19.37 20.68 -2.22
CA ARG A 232 -19.57 19.63 -3.24
C ARG A 232 -19.38 18.20 -2.73
N GLU A 233 -19.00 18.01 -1.47
CA GLU A 233 -18.80 16.68 -0.87
C GLU A 233 -20.08 15.83 -0.84
N HIS A 234 -21.24 16.46 -0.87
CA HIS A 234 -22.53 15.78 -0.93
C HIS A 234 -22.73 14.95 -2.21
N LEU A 235 -21.95 15.22 -3.27
CA LEU A 235 -22.03 14.51 -4.54
C LEU A 235 -21.59 13.04 -4.46
N VAL A 236 -20.84 12.68 -3.40
CA VAL A 236 -20.32 11.31 -3.21
C VAL A 236 -20.56 10.89 -1.77
N LYS A 237 -21.29 9.80 -1.58
CA LYS A 237 -21.62 9.30 -0.25
C LYS A 237 -20.65 8.25 0.27
N GLY A 238 -20.02 7.47 -0.62
CA GLY A 238 -19.19 6.32 -0.28
C GLY A 238 -17.88 6.23 -1.08
N LEU A 239 -17.54 5.02 -1.45
CA LEU A 239 -16.37 4.70 -2.25
C LEU A 239 -16.82 4.26 -3.65
N VAL A 240 -16.42 5.01 -4.68
CA VAL A 240 -16.81 4.76 -6.07
C VAL A 240 -15.57 4.61 -6.94
N TYR A 241 -15.45 3.45 -7.55
CA TYR A 241 -14.28 3.06 -8.33
C TYR A 241 -14.70 2.70 -9.75
N PRO A 242 -14.00 3.17 -10.78
CA PRO A 242 -14.25 2.69 -12.12
C PRO A 242 -13.82 1.23 -12.28
N VAL A 243 -14.37 0.54 -13.25
CA VAL A 243 -13.81 -0.72 -13.73
C VAL A 243 -12.37 -0.47 -14.18
N PRO A 244 -11.38 -1.24 -13.69
CA PRO A 244 -9.99 -1.08 -14.10
C PRO A 244 -9.81 -1.44 -15.56
N ASP A 245 -9.04 -0.63 -16.27
CA ASP A 245 -8.55 -0.98 -17.60
C ASP A 245 -7.48 -2.09 -17.45
N PRO A 246 -7.67 -3.27 -18.06
CA PRO A 246 -6.74 -4.39 -17.92
C PRO A 246 -5.34 -4.10 -18.50
N ASP A 247 -5.23 -3.13 -19.40
CA ASP A 247 -3.96 -2.76 -20.04
C ASP A 247 -3.16 -1.74 -19.20
N LEU A 248 -3.76 -1.19 -18.16
CA LEU A 248 -3.13 -0.20 -17.28
C LEU A 248 -2.69 -0.80 -15.95
N PRO A 249 -1.49 -0.43 -15.46
CA PRO A 249 -0.96 -0.96 -14.21
C PRO A 249 -1.59 -0.37 -12.95
N PHE A 250 -2.34 0.72 -13.08
CA PHE A 250 -2.97 1.43 -11.97
C PHE A 250 -4.45 1.64 -12.23
N LEU A 251 -5.22 1.74 -11.15
CA LEU A 251 -6.65 2.08 -11.21
C LEU A 251 -6.83 3.49 -11.75
N GLY A 252 -7.89 3.70 -12.52
CA GLY A 252 -8.35 5.02 -12.94
C GLY A 252 -8.77 5.91 -11.76
N VAL A 253 -9.13 7.14 -12.07
CA VAL A 253 -9.60 8.11 -11.06
C VAL A 253 -10.82 7.56 -10.34
N HIS A 254 -10.71 7.42 -9.02
CA HIS A 254 -11.79 6.97 -8.16
C HIS A 254 -12.13 8.01 -7.10
N LEU A 255 -13.30 7.89 -6.53
CA LEU A 255 -13.85 8.81 -5.54
C LEU A 255 -13.91 8.07 -4.20
N THR A 256 -13.37 8.67 -3.15
CA THR A 256 -13.29 8.05 -1.83
C THR A 256 -13.69 9.06 -0.76
N ARG A 257 -14.81 8.83 -0.10
CA ARG A 257 -15.19 9.61 1.06
C ARG A 257 -14.43 9.12 2.29
N GLY A 258 -13.62 9.99 2.90
CA GLY A 258 -12.86 9.72 4.12
C GLY A 258 -13.74 9.60 5.38
N LEU A 259 -13.13 9.17 6.50
CA LEU A 259 -13.80 9.14 7.81
C LEU A 259 -14.21 10.54 8.29
N ASP A 260 -13.47 11.56 7.91
CA ASP A 260 -13.72 12.99 8.19
C ASP A 260 -14.79 13.62 7.30
N GLY A 261 -15.33 12.84 6.34
CA GLY A 261 -16.32 13.33 5.37
C GLY A 261 -15.73 13.92 4.09
N THR A 262 -14.43 14.22 4.06
CA THR A 262 -13.74 14.75 2.86
C THR A 262 -13.80 13.74 1.71
N VAL A 263 -14.11 14.21 0.52
CA VAL A 263 -14.15 13.36 -0.69
C VAL A 263 -12.86 13.55 -1.49
N HIS A 264 -12.06 12.50 -1.57
CA HIS A 264 -10.83 12.46 -2.35
C HIS A 264 -11.05 11.91 -3.75
N LEU A 265 -10.34 12.50 -4.72
CA LEU A 265 -10.27 12.06 -6.11
C LEU A 265 -8.85 11.60 -6.43
N GLY A 266 -8.72 10.52 -7.14
CA GLY A 266 -7.42 9.96 -7.56
C GLY A 266 -7.10 8.67 -6.85
N PRO A 267 -5.84 8.37 -6.55
CA PRO A 267 -4.67 9.13 -7.01
C PRO A 267 -4.27 8.79 -8.45
N ASN A 268 -3.54 9.70 -9.09
CA ASN A 268 -2.78 9.41 -10.30
C ASN A 268 -1.54 8.54 -10.00
N ALA A 269 -0.68 8.32 -11.00
CA ALA A 269 0.59 7.62 -10.83
C ALA A 269 1.68 8.22 -11.71
N VAL A 270 2.49 9.09 -11.14
CA VAL A 270 3.62 9.73 -11.83
C VAL A 270 4.95 9.30 -11.22
N PRO A 271 6.04 9.18 -11.99
CA PRO A 271 7.36 8.95 -11.42
C PRO A 271 7.73 10.05 -10.43
N ALA A 272 8.22 9.68 -9.25
CA ALA A 272 8.74 10.62 -8.27
C ALA A 272 10.25 10.78 -8.43
N LEU A 273 10.75 12.00 -8.19
CA LEU A 273 12.18 12.34 -8.28
C LEU A 273 12.92 12.08 -6.96
N ALA A 274 12.22 11.56 -5.98
CA ALA A 274 12.76 11.08 -4.70
C ALA A 274 11.92 9.91 -4.21
N ARG A 275 12.54 8.98 -3.48
CA ARG A 275 11.82 7.84 -2.86
C ARG A 275 10.78 8.29 -1.84
N GLU A 276 11.01 9.44 -1.23
CA GLU A 276 10.12 10.11 -0.30
C GLU A 276 9.68 11.48 -0.83
N GLY A 277 9.44 11.55 -2.13
CA GLY A 277 9.07 12.76 -2.84
C GLY A 277 7.57 13.00 -2.88
N TYR A 278 7.03 13.62 -1.83
CA TYR A 278 5.60 13.96 -1.74
C TYR A 278 5.20 15.22 -2.51
N SER A 279 6.16 15.94 -3.08
CA SER A 279 5.94 17.12 -3.94
C SER A 279 6.79 17.06 -5.21
N TRP A 280 6.44 17.87 -6.23
CA TRP A 280 7.25 18.01 -7.44
C TRP A 280 8.61 18.64 -7.18
N GLY A 281 8.72 19.49 -6.16
CA GLY A 281 9.96 20.16 -5.79
C GLY A 281 10.95 19.29 -5.01
N THR A 282 10.53 18.08 -4.58
CA THR A 282 11.42 17.17 -3.84
C THR A 282 12.23 16.35 -4.82
N ILE A 283 13.51 16.70 -4.97
CA ILE A 283 14.47 16.05 -5.88
C ILE A 283 15.65 15.55 -5.07
N VAL A 284 15.90 14.24 -5.12
CA VAL A 284 17.07 13.60 -4.52
C VAL A 284 17.93 13.06 -5.66
N PRO A 285 19.13 13.64 -5.93
CA PRO A 285 19.95 13.26 -7.07
C PRO A 285 20.29 11.78 -7.15
N ARG A 286 20.55 11.15 -6.01
CA ARG A 286 20.78 9.71 -5.91
C ARG A 286 19.57 8.88 -6.40
N ASP A 287 18.35 9.27 -6.03
CA ASP A 287 17.13 8.55 -6.39
C ASP A 287 16.84 8.66 -7.88
N VAL A 288 17.07 9.86 -8.44
CA VAL A 288 16.98 10.12 -9.89
C VAL A 288 18.02 9.28 -10.62
N TRP A 289 19.28 9.32 -10.19
CA TRP A 289 20.36 8.55 -10.79
C TRP A 289 20.07 7.04 -10.80
N GLU A 290 19.66 6.49 -9.67
CA GLU A 290 19.29 5.06 -9.57
C GLU A 290 18.12 4.70 -10.49
N SER A 291 17.15 5.60 -10.65
CA SER A 291 15.99 5.39 -11.51
C SER A 291 16.37 5.45 -12.99
N VAL A 292 17.16 6.44 -13.42
CA VAL A 292 17.54 6.62 -14.84
C VAL A 292 18.62 5.65 -15.31
N THR A 293 19.49 5.16 -14.42
CA THR A 293 20.54 4.19 -14.77
C THR A 293 20.03 2.74 -14.77
N TYR A 294 18.84 2.50 -14.24
CA TYR A 294 18.28 1.16 -14.19
C TYR A 294 17.65 0.76 -15.53
N ARG A 295 18.13 -0.32 -16.12
CA ARG A 295 17.64 -0.82 -17.41
C ARG A 295 16.13 -1.13 -17.41
N GLY A 296 15.61 -1.61 -16.26
CA GLY A 296 14.18 -1.88 -16.07
C GLY A 296 13.31 -0.63 -16.23
N SER A 297 13.79 0.55 -15.81
CA SER A 297 13.05 1.82 -15.96
C SER A 297 12.85 2.19 -17.44
N TRP A 298 13.88 2.02 -18.28
CA TRP A 298 13.76 2.30 -19.70
C TRP A 298 12.81 1.36 -20.43
N ARG A 299 12.83 0.08 -20.07
CA ARG A 299 11.90 -0.91 -20.63
C ARG A 299 10.48 -0.65 -20.20
N LEU A 300 10.27 -0.34 -18.91
CA LEU A 300 8.98 0.08 -18.37
C LEU A 300 8.46 1.35 -19.06
N GLY A 301 9.32 2.38 -19.16
CA GLY A 301 8.99 3.63 -19.82
C GLY A 301 8.57 3.45 -21.28
N ARG A 302 9.28 2.61 -22.05
CA ARG A 302 8.88 2.29 -23.43
C ARG A 302 7.54 1.60 -23.52
N ARG A 303 7.26 0.67 -22.59
CA ARG A 303 6.00 -0.09 -22.56
C ARG A 303 4.81 0.80 -22.24
N TYR A 304 4.96 1.76 -21.32
CA TYR A 304 3.88 2.61 -20.83
C TYR A 304 4.05 4.10 -21.19
N ALA A 305 4.79 4.41 -22.28
CA ALA A 305 5.09 5.79 -22.66
C ALA A 305 3.85 6.68 -22.82
N ARG A 306 2.83 6.17 -23.52
CA ARG A 306 1.58 6.91 -23.75
C ARG A 306 0.83 7.17 -22.44
N THR A 307 0.69 6.13 -21.62
CA THR A 307 0.05 6.24 -20.29
C THR A 307 0.82 7.20 -19.39
N GLY A 308 2.16 7.10 -19.36
CA GLY A 308 3.00 8.00 -18.56
C GLY A 308 2.82 9.47 -18.92
N VAL A 309 2.74 9.80 -20.21
CA VAL A 309 2.46 11.18 -20.66
C VAL A 309 1.06 11.63 -20.20
N GLN A 310 0.06 10.79 -20.31
CA GLN A 310 -1.30 11.10 -19.85
C GLN A 310 -1.35 11.33 -18.34
N GLU A 311 -0.68 10.49 -17.54
CA GLU A 311 -0.61 10.64 -16.08
C GLU A 311 0.10 11.94 -15.67
N ILE A 312 1.20 12.30 -16.34
CA ILE A 312 1.88 13.58 -16.11
C ILE A 312 0.95 14.75 -16.46
N ALA A 313 0.24 14.67 -17.60
CA ALA A 313 -0.73 15.71 -17.98
C ALA A 313 -1.87 15.84 -16.94
N ARG A 314 -2.36 14.73 -16.38
CA ARG A 314 -3.35 14.71 -15.29
C ARG A 314 -2.80 15.35 -14.02
N SER A 315 -1.54 15.08 -13.69
CA SER A 315 -0.87 15.65 -12.52
C SER A 315 -0.69 17.17 -12.65
N LEU A 316 -0.38 17.67 -13.84
CA LEU A 316 -0.16 19.09 -14.07
C LEU A 316 -1.45 19.89 -14.16
N THR A 317 -2.53 19.27 -14.67
CA THR A 317 -3.80 19.98 -14.91
C THR A 317 -4.97 19.29 -14.21
N GLY A 318 -5.56 19.93 -13.21
CA GLY A 318 -6.82 19.46 -12.57
C GLY A 318 -7.97 19.22 -13.56
N ARG A 319 -7.92 19.88 -14.74
CA ARG A 319 -8.91 19.70 -15.83
C ARG A 319 -8.95 18.25 -16.35
N ALA A 320 -7.78 17.60 -16.51
CA ALA A 320 -7.73 16.23 -17.02
C ALA A 320 -8.29 15.23 -15.99
N LEU A 321 -8.00 15.43 -14.70
CA LEU A 321 -8.56 14.66 -13.59
C LEU A 321 -10.10 14.78 -13.57
N VAL A 322 -10.61 16.00 -13.60
CA VAL A 322 -12.06 16.28 -13.61
C VAL A 322 -12.73 15.69 -14.85
N LYS A 323 -12.12 15.81 -16.03
CA LYS A 323 -12.64 15.20 -17.26
C LYS A 323 -12.85 13.68 -17.12
N GLU A 324 -11.95 12.99 -16.45
CA GLU A 324 -12.07 11.56 -16.21
C GLU A 324 -13.13 11.25 -15.15
N ALA A 325 -13.13 11.96 -14.03
CA ALA A 325 -14.13 11.81 -12.98
C ALA A 325 -15.56 12.08 -13.48
N ARG A 326 -15.73 13.00 -14.45
CA ARG A 326 -17.01 13.29 -15.10
C ARG A 326 -17.64 12.11 -15.84
N ARG A 327 -16.88 11.09 -16.16
CA ARG A 327 -17.44 9.85 -16.73
C ARG A 327 -18.40 9.17 -15.75
N MET A 328 -18.11 9.27 -14.45
CA MET A 328 -18.95 8.74 -13.36
C MET A 328 -19.85 9.82 -12.76
N LEU A 329 -19.33 11.04 -12.61
CA LEU A 329 -19.96 12.17 -11.93
C LEU A 329 -20.04 13.39 -12.86
N PRO A 330 -21.03 13.47 -13.79
CA PRO A 330 -21.09 14.50 -14.83
C PRO A 330 -21.18 15.93 -14.32
N GLU A 331 -21.76 16.13 -13.14
CA GLU A 331 -21.98 17.45 -12.52
C GLU A 331 -20.69 18.11 -12.04
N LEU A 332 -19.60 17.35 -11.91
CA LEU A 332 -18.33 17.83 -11.36
C LEU A 332 -17.72 18.93 -12.23
N GLN A 333 -17.25 20.02 -11.62
CA GLN A 333 -16.59 21.14 -12.28
C GLN A 333 -15.12 21.24 -11.82
N VAL A 334 -14.30 21.93 -12.60
CA VAL A 334 -12.88 22.13 -12.25
C VAL A 334 -12.72 22.96 -10.98
N SER A 335 -13.65 23.89 -10.75
CA SER A 335 -13.73 24.72 -9.54
C SER A 335 -14.09 23.93 -8.28
N ASP A 336 -14.67 22.73 -8.43
CA ASP A 336 -15.10 21.90 -7.31
C ASP A 336 -13.95 21.10 -6.70
N VAL A 337 -12.75 21.13 -7.33
CA VAL A 337 -11.63 20.27 -6.98
C VAL A 337 -10.41 21.11 -6.61
N ARG A 338 -9.82 20.82 -5.46
CA ARG A 338 -8.55 21.37 -5.00
C ARG A 338 -7.50 20.29 -4.83
N ARG A 339 -6.21 20.65 -4.95
CA ARG A 339 -5.11 19.73 -4.69
C ARG A 339 -5.06 19.40 -3.21
N SER A 340 -4.80 18.14 -2.90
CA SER A 340 -4.61 17.64 -1.55
C SER A 340 -3.21 17.03 -1.40
N GLY A 341 -3.05 16.05 -0.55
CA GLY A 341 -1.79 15.38 -0.29
C GLY A 341 -1.30 14.47 -1.42
N ALA A 342 -0.21 13.78 -1.14
CA ALA A 342 0.33 12.74 -2.01
C ALA A 342 0.86 11.55 -1.20
N GLY A 343 0.89 10.38 -1.83
CA GLY A 343 1.58 9.21 -1.33
C GLY A 343 2.63 8.73 -2.33
N VAL A 344 3.70 8.09 -1.88
CA VAL A 344 4.67 7.47 -2.78
C VAL A 344 4.58 5.96 -2.67
N ARG A 345 4.33 5.31 -3.80
CA ARG A 345 4.30 3.85 -3.91
C ARG A 345 5.69 3.31 -4.17
N ALA A 346 6.12 2.33 -3.38
CA ALA A 346 7.32 1.55 -3.63
C ALA A 346 7.01 0.48 -4.68
N GLN A 347 7.26 0.74 -5.94
CA GLN A 347 6.98 -0.21 -7.01
C GLN A 347 8.23 -1.01 -7.35
N ALA A 348 8.23 -2.30 -7.04
CA ALA A 348 9.30 -3.18 -7.46
C ALA A 348 9.21 -3.46 -8.96
N VAL A 349 10.34 -3.30 -9.65
CA VAL A 349 10.46 -3.47 -11.10
C VAL A 349 11.64 -4.39 -11.40
N THR A 350 11.44 -5.40 -12.25
CA THR A 350 12.52 -6.31 -12.69
C THR A 350 13.43 -5.65 -13.73
N ARG A 351 14.58 -6.25 -14.01
CA ARG A 351 15.49 -5.78 -15.09
C ARG A 351 14.84 -5.79 -16.47
N GLU A 352 13.84 -6.64 -16.70
CA GLU A 352 13.04 -6.74 -17.94
C GLU A 352 11.96 -5.66 -18.02
N GLY A 353 11.81 -4.82 -16.99
CA GLY A 353 10.79 -3.77 -16.93
C GLY A 353 9.39 -4.29 -16.60
N LYS A 354 9.28 -5.46 -15.97
CA LYS A 354 8.02 -5.99 -15.46
C LYS A 354 7.76 -5.44 -14.06
N LEU A 355 6.55 -4.98 -13.82
CA LEU A 355 6.08 -4.63 -12.48
C LEU A 355 5.89 -5.93 -11.68
N VAL A 356 6.42 -5.95 -10.45
CA VAL A 356 6.15 -7.06 -9.52
C VAL A 356 4.81 -6.79 -8.88
N ASP A 357 3.83 -7.60 -9.22
CA ASP A 357 2.44 -7.39 -8.81
C ASP A 357 2.11 -8.02 -7.44
N ASP A 358 2.79 -9.07 -7.02
CA ASP A 358 2.52 -9.76 -5.74
C ASP A 358 3.60 -9.47 -4.69
N PHE A 359 3.41 -9.95 -3.47
CA PHE A 359 4.40 -9.85 -2.41
C PHE A 359 5.70 -10.57 -2.80
N LEU A 360 6.84 -9.96 -2.47
CA LEU A 360 8.16 -10.53 -2.74
C LEU A 360 9.01 -10.48 -1.49
N PHE A 361 9.43 -11.66 -1.06
CA PHE A 361 10.32 -11.86 0.08
C PHE A 361 11.64 -12.44 -0.39
N LEU A 362 12.74 -12.02 0.22
CA LEU A 362 14.08 -12.58 -0.02
C LEU A 362 14.65 -13.02 1.32
N ARG A 363 15.01 -14.28 1.40
CA ARG A 363 15.58 -14.86 2.60
C ARG A 363 17.09 -14.95 2.50
N ASP A 364 17.77 -14.60 3.58
CA ASP A 364 19.20 -14.78 3.79
C ASP A 364 19.42 -15.40 5.18
N GLY A 365 19.45 -16.73 5.26
CA GLY A 365 19.51 -17.44 6.51
C GLY A 365 18.40 -17.03 7.48
N ARG A 366 18.76 -16.43 8.61
CA ARG A 366 17.83 -15.92 9.64
C ARG A 366 17.42 -14.45 9.44
N ALA A 367 17.78 -13.85 8.32
CA ALA A 367 17.28 -12.57 7.89
C ALA A 367 16.23 -12.74 6.77
N LEU A 368 15.14 -11.97 6.82
CA LEU A 368 14.09 -11.95 5.81
C LEU A 368 13.83 -10.53 5.36
N HIS A 369 14.03 -10.28 4.07
CA HIS A 369 13.83 -8.96 3.44
C HIS A 369 12.48 -8.92 2.74
N VAL A 370 11.63 -7.97 3.09
CA VAL A 370 10.39 -7.66 2.40
C VAL A 370 10.71 -6.72 1.24
N LEU A 371 10.92 -7.27 0.05
CA LEU A 371 11.33 -6.50 -1.13
C LEU A 371 10.17 -5.77 -1.81
N ASN A 372 8.97 -6.36 -1.76
CA ASN A 372 7.77 -5.76 -2.33
C ASN A 372 6.55 -6.07 -1.46
N ALA A 373 5.92 -5.04 -0.95
CA ALA A 373 4.66 -5.12 -0.23
C ALA A 373 3.67 -4.11 -0.83
N PRO A 374 3.11 -4.43 -2.02
CA PRO A 374 2.21 -3.52 -2.73
C PRO A 374 0.84 -3.46 -2.04
N SER A 375 -0.01 -2.50 -2.42
CA SER A 375 -1.42 -2.53 -2.01
C SER A 375 -2.01 -3.93 -2.32
N PRO A 376 -2.62 -4.57 -1.32
CA PRO A 376 -3.22 -4.06 -0.10
C PRO A 376 -2.38 -4.25 1.19
N ALA A 377 -1.10 -4.03 1.18
CA ALA A 377 -0.21 -4.37 2.31
C ALA A 377 -0.65 -3.75 3.65
N ALA A 378 -1.20 -2.55 3.67
CA ALA A 378 -1.70 -1.93 4.91
C ALA A 378 -2.90 -2.71 5.48
N THR A 379 -3.89 -3.05 4.66
CA THR A 379 -5.01 -3.94 5.03
C THR A 379 -4.52 -5.30 5.52
N ALA A 380 -3.52 -5.85 4.85
CA ALA A 380 -2.98 -7.19 5.09
C ALA A 380 -1.86 -7.23 6.14
N SER A 381 -1.52 -6.12 6.77
CA SER A 381 -0.30 -5.98 7.59
C SER A 381 -0.21 -7.02 8.71
N LEU A 382 -1.31 -7.31 9.40
CA LEU A 382 -1.34 -8.30 10.47
C LEU A 382 -1.07 -9.72 9.96
N VAL A 383 -1.63 -10.09 8.81
CA VAL A 383 -1.42 -11.40 8.18
C VAL A 383 -0.01 -11.52 7.65
N ILE A 384 0.51 -10.47 7.02
CA ILE A 384 1.91 -10.38 6.57
C ILE A 384 2.86 -10.50 7.77
N GLY A 385 2.58 -9.78 8.85
CA GLY A 385 3.36 -9.84 10.08
C GLY A 385 3.41 -11.24 10.68
N ASN A 386 2.26 -11.92 10.76
CA ASN A 386 2.17 -13.30 11.22
C ASN A 386 2.97 -14.26 10.34
N ARG A 387 2.86 -14.12 9.02
CA ARG A 387 3.59 -14.97 8.06
C ARG A 387 5.11 -14.81 8.20
N ILE A 388 5.60 -13.56 8.29
CA ILE A 388 7.04 -13.28 8.45
C ILE A 388 7.53 -13.77 9.80
N ALA A 389 6.79 -13.54 10.89
CA ALA A 389 7.15 -14.02 12.21
C ALA A 389 7.20 -15.55 12.28
N GLU A 390 6.28 -16.25 11.60
CA GLU A 390 6.30 -17.71 11.49
C GLU A 390 7.60 -18.19 10.83
N GLU A 391 7.98 -17.63 9.70
CA GLU A 391 9.21 -17.99 8.99
C GLU A 391 10.47 -17.72 9.82
N LEU A 392 10.50 -16.62 10.57
CA LEU A 392 11.63 -16.26 11.44
C LEU A 392 11.70 -17.12 12.71
N CYS A 393 10.57 -17.60 13.23
CA CYS A 393 10.54 -18.40 14.45
C CYS A 393 10.75 -19.89 14.21
N LEU A 394 10.34 -20.43 13.06
CA LEU A 394 10.56 -21.86 12.71
C LEU A 394 12.04 -22.24 12.67
N ASP A 395 12.93 -21.32 12.24
CA ASP A 395 14.37 -21.58 12.18
C ASP A 395 15.06 -21.50 13.55
N ALA A 396 14.40 -20.93 14.53
CA ALA A 396 14.94 -20.91 15.89
C ALA A 396 14.87 -22.28 16.59
N GLN A 397 14.10 -23.22 16.02
CA GLN A 397 13.92 -24.58 16.54
C GLN A 397 14.80 -25.63 15.84
N ARG A 398 15.51 -25.25 14.77
CA ARG A 398 16.53 -26.08 14.08
C ARG A 398 17.92 -25.61 14.43
#